data_6d919f4fa034ff7f32722e7e317e850b
#
_entry.id   6d919f4fa034ff7f32722e7e317e850b
#
_cell.length_a   1.000
_cell.length_b   1.000
_cell.length_c   1.000
_cell.angle_alpha   90.00
_cell.angle_beta   90.00
_cell.angle_gamma   90.00
#
_symmetry.space_group_name_H-M   'P 1'
#
loop_
_entity.id
_entity.type
_entity.pdbx_description
1 polymer ?
#
loop_
_entity_poly.entity_id
_entity_poly.type
_entity_poly.pdbx_seq_one_letter_code
_entity_poly.pdbx_strand_id
1 'polypeptide(L)'
;MATLLLKEFATYLRERGSDPTLHVVNQSHASGEESGGPLSAAEPKISQATLVEGSKLATIPVGSPTATGFTHFLDGIERTHLPCYWAMTPTLYGYTAAVIRQRDSNGRMSVWRALATENLFFPSSHIDPSDMRRKGLQVVDTTQDGEEPDDHPVAMLDKARKAVNKARGLIESQLAREWIDSHRSDSERWLVIDGSLTEVVDRAERANVIGIIKSHQTQYFAIEDQRKILSLAPGERSSVFAVIGRKRAGAYSWYLRLHSNVGRDVYFGLIRIEAAPSRETLEMADQLSRWLLAERSPLSLPDSRWDRLIYPIRDCEQYLRSIAPTRIMLEAAFSQL
;
A
#
# COMPACT_ATOMS: atom_id res chain seq x y z
N MET A 1 13.65 -20.85 -2.42
CA MET A 1 12.83 -22.02 -2.80
C MET A 1 11.56 -21.52 -3.45
N ALA A 2 11.10 -22.14 -4.56
CA ALA A 2 9.76 -21.82 -5.07
C ALA A 2 8.74 -22.18 -3.98
N THR A 3 7.71 -21.35 -3.83
CA THR A 3 6.66 -21.57 -2.85
C THR A 3 5.86 -22.84 -3.19
N LEU A 4 5.16 -23.39 -2.21
CA LEU A 4 4.38 -24.62 -2.41
C LEU A 4 3.34 -24.42 -3.52
N LEU A 5 2.64 -23.29 -3.52
CA LEU A 5 1.63 -22.96 -4.54
C LEU A 5 2.22 -22.92 -5.95
N LEU A 6 3.39 -22.29 -6.14
CA LEU A 6 4.01 -22.22 -7.47
C LEU A 6 4.36 -23.61 -8.01
N LYS A 7 4.89 -24.49 -7.18
CA LYS A 7 5.22 -25.89 -7.57
C LYS A 7 3.96 -26.69 -7.94
N GLU A 8 2.93 -26.59 -7.10
CA GLU A 8 1.66 -27.27 -7.32
C GLU A 8 0.96 -26.76 -8.59
N PHE A 9 0.98 -25.43 -8.81
CA PHE A 9 0.40 -24.86 -10.01
C PHE A 9 1.18 -25.20 -11.28
N ALA A 10 2.52 -25.16 -11.25
CA ALA A 10 3.35 -25.60 -12.38
C ALA A 10 3.11 -27.10 -12.71
N THR A 11 2.91 -27.94 -11.69
CA THR A 11 2.55 -29.35 -11.87
C THR A 11 1.17 -29.50 -12.49
N TYR A 12 0.20 -28.76 -12.00
CA TYR A 12 -1.14 -28.72 -12.53
C TYR A 12 -1.18 -28.31 -14.02
N LEU A 13 -0.39 -27.29 -14.43
CA LEU A 13 -0.28 -26.88 -15.83
C LEU A 13 0.37 -27.96 -16.71
N ARG A 14 1.41 -28.66 -16.22
CA ARG A 14 2.05 -29.78 -16.96
C ARG A 14 1.08 -30.91 -17.21
N GLU A 15 0.26 -31.28 -16.23
CA GLU A 15 -0.77 -32.32 -16.39
C GLU A 15 -1.80 -31.98 -17.49
N ARG A 16 -1.92 -30.70 -17.83
CA ARG A 16 -2.85 -30.16 -18.86
C ARG A 16 -2.13 -29.68 -20.12
N GLY A 17 -0.86 -30.00 -20.30
CA GLY A 17 -0.06 -29.54 -21.44
C GLY A 17 -0.57 -29.97 -22.81
N SER A 18 -1.50 -30.94 -22.89
CA SER A 18 -2.18 -31.35 -24.11
C SER A 18 -3.48 -30.56 -24.39
N ASP A 19 -3.90 -29.66 -23.50
CA ASP A 19 -5.09 -28.82 -23.70
C ASP A 19 -4.80 -27.76 -24.77
N PRO A 20 -5.45 -27.79 -25.95
CA PRO A 20 -5.16 -26.85 -27.03
C PRO A 20 -5.59 -25.41 -26.69
N THR A 21 -6.34 -25.21 -25.63
CA THR A 21 -6.77 -23.88 -25.17
C THR A 21 -5.79 -23.26 -24.18
N LEU A 22 -4.83 -24.05 -23.67
CA LEU A 22 -3.81 -23.59 -22.74
C LEU A 22 -2.59 -23.03 -23.48
N HIS A 23 -2.30 -21.74 -23.27
CA HIS A 23 -1.10 -21.08 -23.76
C HIS A 23 -0.24 -20.62 -22.57
N VAL A 24 0.90 -21.27 -22.38
CA VAL A 24 1.83 -20.98 -21.28
C VAL A 24 2.76 -19.83 -21.66
N VAL A 25 3.00 -18.91 -20.74
CA VAL A 25 3.90 -17.76 -20.92
C VAL A 25 5.21 -18.01 -20.18
N ASN A 26 6.28 -18.30 -20.93
CA ASN A 26 7.60 -18.57 -20.38
C ASN A 26 8.41 -17.29 -20.09
N GLN A 27 8.05 -16.16 -20.69
CA GLN A 27 8.66 -14.86 -20.44
C GLN A 27 7.53 -13.85 -20.22
N SER A 28 7.28 -13.47 -18.97
CA SER A 28 6.41 -12.33 -18.72
C SER A 28 7.21 -11.06 -19.01
N HIS A 29 6.77 -10.27 -19.97
CA HIS A 29 7.12 -8.86 -20.00
C HIS A 29 6.45 -8.23 -18.77
N ALA A 30 7.09 -8.40 -17.61
CA ALA A 30 6.68 -7.76 -16.38
C ALA A 30 6.79 -6.25 -16.63
N SER A 31 5.65 -5.64 -16.93
CA SER A 31 5.50 -4.23 -16.83
C SER A 31 5.84 -3.84 -15.37
N GLY A 32 7.07 -3.34 -15.19
CA GLY A 32 7.47 -2.45 -14.13
C GLY A 32 7.16 -2.84 -12.70
N GLU A 33 7.84 -3.82 -12.15
CA GLU A 33 7.86 -4.04 -10.70
C GLU A 33 8.59 -2.93 -9.92
N GLU A 34 9.26 -2.01 -10.59
CA GLU A 34 10.02 -0.92 -9.98
C GLU A 34 9.60 0.46 -10.46
N SER A 35 8.59 0.53 -11.31
CA SER A 35 8.01 1.81 -11.68
C SER A 35 7.14 2.29 -10.52
N GLY A 36 7.77 2.80 -9.47
CA GLY A 36 7.26 3.98 -8.81
C GLY A 36 7.16 5.09 -9.85
N GLY A 37 6.51 4.80 -10.97
CA GLY A 37 6.13 5.80 -11.96
C GLY A 37 5.23 6.80 -11.25
N PRO A 38 5.42 8.10 -11.50
CA PRO A 38 4.69 9.14 -10.80
C PRO A 38 3.18 9.14 -11.05
N LEU A 39 2.66 8.24 -11.81
CA LEU A 39 1.25 8.19 -12.18
C LEU A 39 0.83 6.73 -12.37
N SER A 40 0.36 6.11 -11.30
CA SER A 40 -0.69 5.10 -11.46
C SER A 40 -1.75 5.71 -12.38
N ALA A 41 -2.22 4.97 -13.37
CA ALA A 41 -3.25 5.41 -14.32
C ALA A 41 -4.65 5.63 -13.68
N ALA A 42 -4.72 5.83 -12.37
CA ALA A 42 -5.94 6.21 -11.69
C ALA A 42 -6.23 7.68 -12.00
N GLU A 43 -7.44 7.94 -12.46
CA GLU A 43 -7.91 9.29 -12.75
C GLU A 43 -7.78 10.20 -11.54
N PRO A 44 -7.26 11.44 -11.71
CA PRO A 44 -7.24 12.44 -10.65
C PRO A 44 -8.65 12.66 -10.09
N LYS A 45 -8.77 12.70 -8.77
CA LYS A 45 -10.04 12.89 -8.09
C LYS A 45 -10.08 14.25 -7.42
N ILE A 46 -11.23 14.92 -7.51
CA ILE A 46 -11.55 16.09 -6.68
C ILE A 46 -12.49 15.61 -5.59
N SER A 47 -12.15 15.90 -4.36
CA SER A 47 -12.96 15.60 -3.18
C SER A 47 -13.11 16.88 -2.35
N GLN A 48 -13.97 16.84 -1.34
CA GLN A 48 -14.14 17.95 -0.43
C GLN A 48 -13.57 17.61 0.95
N ALA A 49 -12.96 18.61 1.58
CA ALA A 49 -12.50 18.53 2.96
C ALA A 49 -13.09 19.69 3.76
N THR A 50 -13.29 19.45 5.06
CA THR A 50 -13.71 20.47 6.00
C THR A 50 -12.58 20.78 6.93
N LEU A 51 -12.19 22.06 7.06
CA LEU A 51 -11.18 22.46 8.04
C LEU A 51 -11.71 22.19 9.44
N VAL A 52 -10.84 21.61 10.29
CA VAL A 52 -11.11 21.37 11.71
C VAL A 52 -10.15 22.18 12.61
N GLU A 53 -9.10 22.71 12.02
CA GLU A 53 -8.16 23.61 12.67
C GLU A 53 -8.19 24.98 12.01
N GLY A 54 -8.73 25.96 12.72
CA GLY A 54 -8.91 27.34 12.22
C GLY A 54 -10.05 27.48 11.21
N SER A 55 -10.28 28.71 10.78
CA SER A 55 -11.35 29.08 9.81
C SER A 55 -10.85 29.16 8.36
N LYS A 56 -9.53 29.19 8.14
CA LYS A 56 -8.87 29.24 6.83
C LYS A 56 -7.67 28.32 6.82
N LEU A 57 -7.38 27.75 5.65
CA LEU A 57 -6.17 26.94 5.48
C LEU A 57 -4.93 27.80 5.75
N ALA A 58 -4.12 27.39 6.71
CA ALA A 58 -2.90 28.03 7.11
C ALA A 58 -1.69 27.11 6.85
N THR A 59 -0.51 27.71 6.77
CA THR A 59 0.80 27.05 6.81
C THR A 59 1.36 27.24 8.22
N ILE A 60 1.74 26.16 8.87
CA ILE A 60 2.11 26.13 10.29
C ILE A 60 3.52 25.54 10.42
N PRO A 61 4.53 26.30 10.88
CA PRO A 61 5.84 25.76 11.20
C PRO A 61 5.74 24.82 12.42
N VAL A 62 6.23 23.57 12.28
CA VAL A 62 6.14 22.60 13.38
C VAL A 62 7.36 22.62 14.31
N GLY A 63 8.40 23.41 13.96
CA GLY A 63 9.64 23.50 14.71
C GLY A 63 10.64 22.38 14.40
N SER A 64 11.67 22.26 15.21
CA SER A 64 12.76 21.30 15.01
C SER A 64 12.27 19.85 15.24
N PRO A 65 12.83 18.88 14.51
CA PRO A 65 12.58 17.46 14.77
C PRO A 65 12.91 17.11 16.23
N THR A 66 12.09 16.24 16.81
CA THR A 66 12.29 15.71 18.18
C THR A 66 12.49 14.20 18.13
N ALA A 67 12.98 13.60 19.22
CA ALA A 67 13.00 12.16 19.35
C ALA A 67 11.60 11.59 19.06
N THR A 68 11.55 10.59 18.19
CA THR A 68 10.29 10.01 17.72
C THR A 68 9.66 9.10 18.77
N GLY A 69 8.33 9.14 18.87
CA GLY A 69 7.54 8.19 19.63
C GLY A 69 7.04 7.00 18.79
N PHE A 70 7.34 6.95 17.50
CA PHE A 70 6.91 5.83 16.66
C PHE A 70 7.70 4.57 16.97
N THR A 71 6.99 3.49 17.21
CA THR A 71 7.56 2.20 17.61
C THR A 71 7.26 1.07 16.63
N HIS A 72 6.17 1.16 15.87
CA HIS A 72 5.76 0.13 14.92
C HIS A 72 5.48 0.72 13.55
N PHE A 73 5.79 -0.06 12.51
CA PHE A 73 5.71 0.37 11.11
C PHE A 73 5.13 -0.77 10.28
N LEU A 74 4.09 -0.46 9.48
CA LEU A 74 3.41 -1.42 8.62
C LEU A 74 3.58 -1.03 7.16
N ASP A 75 3.95 -2.01 6.35
CA ASP A 75 3.97 -1.91 4.89
C ASP A 75 3.67 -3.28 4.28
N GLY A 76 3.25 -3.29 3.02
CA GLY A 76 2.95 -4.47 2.24
C GLY A 76 3.54 -4.44 0.85
N ILE A 77 3.77 -5.62 0.30
CA ILE A 77 4.22 -5.79 -1.09
C ILE A 77 3.32 -6.74 -1.85
N GLU A 78 3.38 -6.63 -3.16
CA GLU A 78 2.79 -7.59 -4.09
C GLU A 78 3.80 -8.00 -5.17
N ARG A 79 3.68 -9.23 -5.65
CA ARG A 79 4.40 -9.77 -6.81
C ARG A 79 3.41 -10.48 -7.70
N THR A 80 3.48 -10.22 -8.99
CA THR A 80 2.61 -10.86 -9.96
C THR A 80 3.43 -11.58 -11.02
N HIS A 81 2.88 -12.67 -11.53
CA HIS A 81 3.41 -13.39 -12.68
C HIS A 81 2.25 -13.91 -13.54
N LEU A 82 2.36 -13.81 -14.86
CA LEU A 82 1.37 -14.34 -15.80
C LEU A 82 1.88 -15.64 -16.39
N PRO A 83 1.54 -16.81 -15.81
CA PRO A 83 2.06 -18.09 -16.27
C PRO A 83 1.38 -18.61 -17.53
N CYS A 84 0.09 -18.29 -17.74
CA CYS A 84 -0.64 -18.82 -18.89
C CYS A 84 -1.88 -18.00 -19.26
N TYR A 85 -2.36 -18.26 -20.45
CA TYR A 85 -3.72 -17.95 -20.88
C TYR A 85 -4.48 -19.28 -21.09
N TRP A 86 -5.69 -19.35 -20.60
CA TRP A 86 -6.60 -20.48 -20.79
C TRP A 86 -7.78 -20.04 -21.65
N ALA A 87 -7.89 -20.55 -22.87
CA ALA A 87 -8.86 -20.05 -23.86
C ALA A 87 -8.92 -18.52 -23.94
N MET A 88 -7.74 -17.88 -24.07
CA MET A 88 -7.54 -16.41 -24.07
C MET A 88 -7.82 -15.70 -22.71
N THR A 89 -8.20 -16.41 -21.68
CA THR A 89 -8.38 -15.86 -20.35
C THR A 89 -7.06 -15.88 -19.56
N PRO A 90 -6.52 -14.73 -19.14
CA PRO A 90 -5.28 -14.68 -18.38
C PRO A 90 -5.48 -15.27 -16.98
N THR A 91 -4.58 -16.16 -16.57
CA THR A 91 -4.50 -16.66 -15.20
C THR A 91 -3.30 -16.02 -14.53
N LEU A 92 -3.54 -15.06 -13.64
CA LEU A 92 -2.48 -14.31 -12.98
C LEU A 92 -2.14 -14.96 -11.63
N TYR A 93 -0.86 -15.28 -11.41
CA TYR A 93 -0.35 -15.59 -10.08
C TYR A 93 -0.08 -14.29 -9.32
N GLY A 94 -0.50 -14.22 -8.06
CA GLY A 94 -0.22 -13.11 -7.16
C GLY A 94 0.28 -13.59 -5.81
N TYR A 95 1.44 -13.09 -5.41
CA TYR A 95 1.97 -13.17 -4.05
C TYR A 95 1.74 -11.81 -3.38
N THR A 96 1.11 -11.82 -2.22
CA THR A 96 0.89 -10.62 -1.40
C THR A 96 1.41 -10.86 0.01
N ALA A 97 2.11 -9.88 0.56
CA ALA A 97 2.62 -9.98 1.93
C ALA A 97 2.61 -8.61 2.60
N ALA A 98 2.43 -8.61 3.92
CA ALA A 98 2.57 -7.43 4.75
C ALA A 98 3.30 -7.76 6.05
N VAL A 99 3.96 -6.78 6.64
CA VAL A 99 4.69 -6.93 7.90
C VAL A 99 4.48 -5.71 8.79
N ILE A 100 4.35 -5.95 10.09
CA ILE A 100 4.60 -4.92 11.09
C ILE A 100 5.98 -5.16 11.68
N ARG A 101 6.85 -4.16 11.50
CA ARG A 101 8.16 -4.11 12.13
C ARG A 101 8.06 -3.29 13.41
N GLN A 102 8.69 -3.76 14.47
CA GLN A 102 8.80 -2.99 15.72
C GLN A 102 10.22 -2.52 15.95
N ARG A 103 10.37 -1.35 16.53
CA ARG A 103 11.64 -0.75 16.93
C ARG A 103 11.76 -0.75 18.44
N ASP A 104 12.85 -1.33 18.96
CA ASP A 104 13.17 -1.31 20.37
C ASP A 104 13.82 0.03 20.80
N SER A 105 14.07 0.17 22.11
CA SER A 105 14.73 1.35 22.69
C SER A 105 16.17 1.57 22.20
N ASN A 106 16.80 0.56 21.62
CA ASN A 106 18.16 0.65 21.03
C ASN A 106 18.12 0.95 19.53
N GLY A 107 16.93 1.19 18.96
CA GLY A 107 16.74 1.46 17.54
C GLY A 107 16.78 0.22 16.64
N ARG A 108 16.81 -0.99 17.19
CA ARG A 108 16.82 -2.23 16.39
C ARG A 108 15.43 -2.57 15.89
N MET A 109 15.35 -2.94 14.62
CA MET A 109 14.11 -3.36 13.97
C MET A 109 13.96 -4.87 14.03
N SER A 110 12.80 -5.35 14.51
CA SER A 110 12.42 -6.77 14.53
C SER A 110 11.02 -6.97 13.96
N VAL A 111 10.66 -8.19 13.62
CA VAL A 111 9.30 -8.52 13.15
C VAL A 111 8.38 -8.64 14.35
N TRP A 112 7.32 -7.82 14.42
CA TRP A 112 6.22 -8.05 15.34
C TRP A 112 5.30 -9.13 14.78
N ARG A 113 4.84 -8.98 13.53
CA ARG A 113 4.05 -9.97 12.80
C ARG A 113 4.18 -9.78 11.30
N ALA A 114 4.16 -10.87 10.55
CA ALA A 114 4.11 -10.88 9.09
C ALA A 114 3.05 -11.87 8.61
N LEU A 115 2.38 -11.54 7.51
CA LEU A 115 1.43 -12.39 6.81
C LEU A 115 1.79 -12.40 5.32
N ALA A 116 1.59 -13.55 4.68
CA ALA A 116 1.75 -13.69 3.24
C ALA A 116 0.71 -14.66 2.69
N THR A 117 0.22 -14.40 1.48
CA THR A 117 -0.70 -15.28 0.75
C THR A 117 -0.29 -15.37 -0.72
N GLU A 118 -0.63 -16.49 -1.33
CA GLU A 118 -0.43 -16.79 -2.74
C GLU A 118 -1.73 -17.26 -3.33
N ASN A 119 -2.15 -16.64 -4.43
CA ASN A 119 -3.41 -16.94 -5.07
C ASN A 119 -3.28 -16.89 -6.60
N LEU A 120 -4.17 -17.59 -7.28
CA LEU A 120 -4.44 -17.42 -8.70
C LEU A 120 -5.62 -16.49 -8.88
N PHE A 121 -5.53 -15.57 -9.82
CA PHE A 121 -6.52 -14.54 -10.08
C PHE A 121 -7.01 -14.65 -11.53
N PHE A 122 -8.29 -14.96 -11.70
CA PHE A 122 -8.96 -15.04 -13.01
C PHE A 122 -10.48 -14.98 -12.86
N PRO A 123 -11.24 -14.64 -13.91
CA PRO A 123 -12.70 -14.64 -13.85
C PRO A 123 -13.25 -16.07 -13.85
N SER A 124 -14.00 -16.45 -12.81
CA SER A 124 -14.64 -17.76 -12.70
C SER A 124 -15.74 -18.00 -13.73
N SER A 125 -16.23 -16.95 -14.39
CA SER A 125 -17.14 -17.03 -15.53
C SER A 125 -16.52 -17.67 -16.76
N HIS A 126 -15.19 -17.61 -16.91
CA HIS A 126 -14.47 -18.16 -18.07
C HIS A 126 -13.71 -19.45 -17.75
N ILE A 127 -13.26 -19.64 -16.53
CA ILE A 127 -12.51 -20.82 -16.08
C ILE A 127 -13.16 -21.34 -14.80
N ASP A 128 -13.67 -22.57 -14.83
CA ASP A 128 -14.19 -23.23 -13.62
C ASP A 128 -13.02 -23.53 -12.64
N PRO A 129 -12.99 -22.93 -11.45
CA PRO A 129 -11.92 -23.13 -10.49
C PRO A 129 -12.03 -24.44 -9.68
N SER A 130 -13.08 -25.23 -9.88
CA SER A 130 -13.43 -26.36 -9.02
C SER A 130 -12.33 -27.42 -8.93
N ASP A 131 -11.69 -27.73 -10.06
CA ASP A 131 -10.61 -28.72 -10.10
C ASP A 131 -9.32 -28.20 -9.42
N MET A 132 -8.98 -26.94 -9.66
CA MET A 132 -7.83 -26.28 -9.00
C MET A 132 -8.02 -26.23 -7.48
N ARG A 133 -9.22 -25.86 -7.02
CA ARG A 133 -9.56 -25.83 -5.59
C ARG A 133 -9.51 -27.22 -4.95
N ARG A 134 -9.96 -28.28 -5.64
CA ARG A 134 -9.82 -29.67 -5.15
C ARG A 134 -8.36 -30.09 -5.00
N LYS A 135 -7.45 -29.55 -5.83
CA LYS A 135 -6.00 -29.77 -5.73
C LYS A 135 -5.31 -28.83 -4.71
N GLY A 136 -6.07 -28.06 -3.93
CA GLY A 136 -5.57 -27.16 -2.89
C GLY A 136 -5.11 -25.80 -3.38
N LEU A 137 -5.26 -25.49 -4.68
CA LEU A 137 -4.88 -24.17 -5.22
C LEU A 137 -5.88 -23.10 -4.77
N GLN A 138 -5.37 -21.99 -4.29
CA GLN A 138 -6.18 -20.85 -3.87
C GLN A 138 -6.53 -20.00 -5.09
N VAL A 139 -7.82 -19.78 -5.31
CA VAL A 139 -8.32 -19.02 -6.46
C VAL A 139 -9.20 -17.87 -5.99
N VAL A 140 -8.85 -16.67 -6.43
CA VAL A 140 -9.64 -15.46 -6.27
C VAL A 140 -10.34 -15.17 -7.59
N ASP A 141 -11.66 -15.12 -7.54
CA ASP A 141 -12.49 -14.73 -8.67
C ASP A 141 -12.35 -13.22 -8.91
N THR A 142 -12.06 -12.85 -10.14
CA THR A 142 -11.95 -11.45 -10.56
C THR A 142 -13.22 -10.91 -11.20
N THR A 143 -14.27 -11.74 -11.33
CA THR A 143 -15.61 -11.31 -11.75
C THR A 143 -16.19 -10.42 -10.64
N GLN A 144 -16.67 -9.25 -10.99
CA GLN A 144 -17.37 -8.39 -10.03
C GLN A 144 -18.87 -8.70 -10.06
N ASP A 145 -19.49 -8.75 -8.88
CA ASP A 145 -20.93 -8.96 -8.77
C ASP A 145 -21.70 -7.85 -9.51
N GLY A 146 -22.55 -8.28 -10.46
CA GLY A 146 -23.41 -7.38 -11.23
C GLY A 146 -22.75 -6.71 -12.44
N GLU A 147 -21.50 -7.03 -12.76
CA GLU A 147 -20.86 -6.64 -14.03
C GLU A 147 -21.03 -7.74 -15.08
N GLU A 148 -21.23 -7.34 -16.35
CA GLU A 148 -21.12 -8.29 -17.45
C GLU A 148 -19.69 -8.83 -17.53
N PRO A 149 -19.51 -10.12 -17.86
CA PRO A 149 -18.19 -10.69 -18.06
C PRO A 149 -17.44 -9.90 -19.15
N ASP A 150 -16.19 -9.58 -18.85
CA ASP A 150 -15.33 -8.89 -19.81
C ASP A 150 -14.59 -9.94 -20.64
N ASP A 151 -14.82 -9.92 -21.94
CA ASP A 151 -14.22 -10.90 -22.89
C ASP A 151 -12.86 -10.46 -23.43
N HIS A 152 -12.41 -9.24 -23.08
CA HIS A 152 -11.15 -8.72 -23.57
C HIS A 152 -9.97 -9.12 -22.66
N PRO A 153 -8.96 -9.90 -23.14
CA PRO A 153 -7.88 -10.42 -22.31
C PRO A 153 -7.09 -9.35 -21.53
N VAL A 154 -6.88 -8.16 -22.14
CA VAL A 154 -6.18 -7.04 -21.47
C VAL A 154 -7.00 -6.47 -20.32
N ALA A 155 -8.32 -6.35 -20.49
CA ALA A 155 -9.21 -5.87 -19.43
C ALA A 155 -9.30 -6.88 -18.28
N MET A 156 -9.41 -8.17 -18.60
CA MET A 156 -9.34 -9.25 -17.59
C MET A 156 -8.03 -9.23 -16.81
N LEU A 157 -6.90 -9.01 -17.47
CA LEU A 157 -5.58 -8.91 -16.83
C LEU A 157 -5.49 -7.69 -15.91
N ASP A 158 -6.04 -6.54 -16.32
CA ASP A 158 -6.09 -5.33 -15.49
C ASP A 158 -6.97 -5.55 -14.26
N LYS A 159 -8.14 -6.20 -14.41
CA LYS A 159 -8.99 -6.60 -13.27
C LYS A 159 -8.25 -7.54 -12.32
N ALA A 160 -7.49 -8.52 -12.84
CA ALA A 160 -6.70 -9.42 -12.02
C ALA A 160 -5.60 -8.68 -11.23
N ARG A 161 -4.88 -7.74 -11.85
CA ARG A 161 -3.89 -6.89 -11.15
C ARG A 161 -4.53 -6.05 -10.05
N LYS A 162 -5.68 -5.43 -10.32
CA LYS A 162 -6.44 -4.70 -9.30
C LYS A 162 -6.87 -5.59 -8.14
N ALA A 163 -7.24 -6.85 -8.42
CA ALA A 163 -7.60 -7.82 -7.39
C ALA A 163 -6.40 -8.22 -6.53
N VAL A 164 -5.19 -8.36 -7.11
CA VAL A 164 -3.94 -8.58 -6.33
C VAL A 164 -3.67 -7.39 -5.41
N ASN A 165 -3.75 -6.16 -5.93
CA ASN A 165 -3.56 -4.95 -5.12
C ASN A 165 -4.58 -4.88 -3.96
N LYS A 166 -5.86 -5.21 -4.23
CA LYS A 166 -6.89 -5.30 -3.20
C LYS A 166 -6.56 -6.37 -2.14
N ALA A 167 -6.06 -7.54 -2.57
CA ALA A 167 -5.66 -8.62 -1.66
C ALA A 167 -4.50 -8.17 -0.74
N ARG A 168 -3.51 -7.42 -1.25
CA ARG A 168 -2.46 -6.80 -0.44
C ARG A 168 -3.05 -5.87 0.62
N GLY A 169 -3.93 -4.95 0.24
CA GLY A 169 -4.59 -4.03 1.17
C GLY A 169 -5.42 -4.74 2.26
N LEU A 170 -6.02 -5.89 1.95
CA LEU A 170 -6.73 -6.70 2.95
C LEU A 170 -5.80 -7.28 4.02
N ILE A 171 -4.62 -7.76 3.62
CA ILE A 171 -3.60 -8.28 4.56
C ILE A 171 -3.05 -7.15 5.44
N GLU A 172 -2.73 -5.99 4.85
CA GLU A 172 -2.30 -4.81 5.59
C GLU A 172 -3.36 -4.40 6.63
N SER A 173 -4.63 -4.32 6.20
CA SER A 173 -5.74 -3.98 7.09
C SER A 173 -5.95 -5.03 8.20
N GLN A 174 -5.75 -6.31 7.90
CA GLN A 174 -5.81 -7.37 8.91
C GLN A 174 -4.73 -7.16 9.97
N LEU A 175 -3.47 -6.98 9.57
CA LEU A 175 -2.37 -6.75 10.51
C LEU A 175 -2.57 -5.49 11.34
N ALA A 176 -3.04 -4.39 10.73
CA ALA A 176 -3.34 -3.16 11.45
C ALA A 176 -4.42 -3.38 12.52
N ARG A 177 -5.51 -4.10 12.19
CA ARG A 177 -6.56 -4.44 13.16
C ARG A 177 -6.04 -5.29 14.32
N GLU A 178 -5.22 -6.31 14.03
CA GLU A 178 -4.60 -7.17 15.04
C GLU A 178 -3.70 -6.36 15.97
N TRP A 179 -2.93 -5.42 15.43
CA TRP A 179 -2.07 -4.55 16.23
C TRP A 179 -2.89 -3.61 17.11
N ILE A 180 -3.92 -2.94 16.56
CA ILE A 180 -4.83 -2.06 17.29
C ILE A 180 -5.50 -2.81 18.45
N ASP A 181 -5.99 -4.03 18.18
CA ASP A 181 -6.66 -4.85 19.19
C ASP A 181 -5.70 -5.30 20.31
N SER A 182 -4.41 -5.48 19.99
CA SER A 182 -3.37 -5.87 20.96
C SER A 182 -2.83 -4.70 21.80
N HIS A 183 -2.97 -3.45 21.32
CA HIS A 183 -2.41 -2.25 21.94
C HIS A 183 -3.49 -1.23 22.34
N ARG A 184 -4.69 -1.70 22.66
CA ARG A 184 -5.79 -0.84 23.12
C ARG A 184 -5.36 -0.08 24.36
N SER A 185 -5.51 1.23 24.34
CA SER A 185 -5.17 2.11 25.48
C SER A 185 -3.69 2.15 25.86
N ASP A 186 -2.80 1.65 24.99
CA ASP A 186 -1.37 1.82 25.15
C ASP A 186 -0.97 3.21 24.59
N SER A 187 -0.71 4.16 25.47
CA SER A 187 -0.37 5.53 25.10
C SER A 187 1.09 5.71 24.65
N GLU A 188 1.94 4.71 24.83
CA GLU A 188 3.37 4.81 24.53
C GLU A 188 3.73 4.26 23.16
N ARG A 189 2.89 3.39 22.60
CA ARG A 189 3.18 2.74 21.32
C ARG A 189 2.39 3.34 20.18
N TRP A 190 3.07 3.57 19.09
CA TRP A 190 2.51 4.15 17.87
C TRP A 190 2.75 3.25 16.67
N LEU A 191 1.73 3.06 15.84
CA LEU A 191 1.80 2.39 14.54
C LEU A 191 1.75 3.42 13.42
N VAL A 192 2.72 3.34 12.52
CA VAL A 192 2.76 4.08 11.25
C VAL A 192 2.42 3.13 10.11
N ILE A 193 1.41 3.44 9.33
CA ILE A 193 0.95 2.67 8.16
C ILE A 193 1.36 3.38 6.89
N ASP A 194 1.96 2.68 5.93
CA ASP A 194 2.17 3.21 4.57
C ASP A 194 0.86 3.15 3.79
N GLY A 195 0.10 4.24 3.82
CA GLY A 195 -1.20 4.33 3.17
C GLY A 195 -2.26 5.03 4.01
N SER A 196 -3.51 4.93 3.56
CA SER A 196 -4.68 5.53 4.20
C SER A 196 -5.20 4.69 5.37
N LEU A 197 -5.78 5.36 6.38
CA LEU A 197 -6.49 4.70 7.48
C LEU A 197 -7.91 4.23 7.14
N THR A 198 -8.38 4.43 5.90
CA THR A 198 -9.78 4.22 5.50
C THR A 198 -10.36 2.87 5.98
N GLU A 199 -9.55 1.81 5.94
CA GLU A 199 -10.00 0.45 6.31
C GLU A 199 -9.95 0.16 7.81
N VAL A 200 -9.34 1.02 8.60
CA VAL A 200 -9.14 0.84 10.04
C VAL A 200 -9.54 2.06 10.87
N VAL A 201 -10.05 3.12 10.23
CA VAL A 201 -10.34 4.40 10.89
C VAL A 201 -11.34 4.26 12.04
N ASP A 202 -12.30 3.34 11.93
CA ASP A 202 -13.30 3.02 12.95
C ASP A 202 -12.69 2.39 14.24
N ARG A 203 -11.46 1.94 14.16
CA ARG A 203 -10.69 1.36 15.26
C ARG A 203 -9.51 2.23 15.69
N ALA A 204 -9.09 3.16 14.83
CA ALA A 204 -7.91 4.01 15.06
C ALA A 204 -8.04 4.89 16.33
N GLU A 205 -9.27 5.20 16.78
CA GLU A 205 -9.52 5.89 18.05
C GLU A 205 -9.15 5.08 19.30
N ARG A 206 -8.89 3.77 19.13
CA ARG A 206 -8.60 2.87 20.26
C ARG A 206 -7.11 2.68 20.51
N ALA A 207 -6.27 3.18 19.62
CA ALA A 207 -4.83 3.06 19.69
C ALA A 207 -4.16 4.18 18.88
N ASN A 208 -2.91 4.43 19.15
CA ASN A 208 -2.13 5.46 18.46
C ASN A 208 -1.70 4.99 17.08
N VAL A 209 -2.45 5.36 16.05
CA VAL A 209 -2.21 4.96 14.65
C VAL A 209 -2.23 6.18 13.74
N ILE A 210 -1.25 6.27 12.83
CA ILE A 210 -1.27 7.22 11.72
C ILE A 210 -1.05 6.51 10.38
N GLY A 211 -1.65 7.07 9.33
CA GLY A 211 -1.41 6.70 7.95
C GLY A 211 -0.56 7.75 7.24
N ILE A 212 0.34 7.32 6.36
CA ILE A 212 1.17 8.20 5.53
C ILE A 212 0.84 7.98 4.07
N ILE A 213 0.29 8.99 3.42
CA ILE A 213 -0.09 8.97 2.02
C ILE A 213 0.97 9.74 1.20
N LYS A 214 1.60 9.04 0.28
CA LYS A 214 2.66 9.56 -0.60
C LYS A 214 2.15 9.92 -2.00
N SER A 215 0.92 9.50 -2.33
CA SER A 215 0.26 9.83 -3.60
C SER A 215 -0.66 11.05 -3.44
N HIS A 216 -0.70 11.90 -4.46
CA HIS A 216 -1.47 13.15 -4.45
C HIS A 216 -2.57 13.17 -5.53
N GLN A 217 -3.13 12.00 -5.86
CA GLN A 217 -4.16 11.85 -6.88
C GLN A 217 -5.50 12.51 -6.49
N THR A 218 -5.75 12.68 -5.19
CA THR A 218 -6.96 13.36 -4.71
C THR A 218 -6.64 14.77 -4.26
N GLN A 219 -7.28 15.75 -4.88
CA GLN A 219 -7.26 17.15 -4.49
C GLN A 219 -8.45 17.44 -3.59
N TYR A 220 -8.23 18.05 -2.43
CA TYR A 220 -9.25 18.32 -1.42
C TYR A 220 -9.68 19.79 -1.33
N PHE A 221 -8.91 20.68 -1.93
CA PHE A 221 -9.11 22.13 -1.81
C PHE A 221 -9.17 22.79 -3.18
N ALA A 222 -9.81 23.95 -3.24
CA ALA A 222 -9.78 24.81 -4.41
C ALA A 222 -8.34 25.25 -4.74
N ILE A 223 -8.11 25.69 -5.96
CA ILE A 223 -6.77 25.96 -6.49
C ILE A 223 -5.94 26.93 -5.64
N GLU A 224 -6.60 27.91 -4.99
CA GLU A 224 -5.91 28.91 -4.15
C GLU A 224 -5.32 28.27 -2.89
N ASP A 225 -6.10 27.43 -2.20
CA ASP A 225 -5.61 26.71 -1.02
C ASP A 225 -4.68 25.56 -1.41
N GLN A 226 -4.93 24.92 -2.57
CA GLN A 226 -3.99 23.91 -3.09
C GLN A 226 -2.61 24.53 -3.36
N ARG A 227 -2.52 25.76 -3.86
CA ARG A 227 -1.26 26.49 -4.02
C ARG A 227 -0.52 26.67 -2.69
N LYS A 228 -1.23 26.98 -1.59
CA LYS A 228 -0.61 27.09 -0.26
C LYS A 228 -0.01 25.75 0.19
N ILE A 229 -0.72 24.63 -0.04
CA ILE A 229 -0.22 23.28 0.27
C ILE A 229 1.05 22.98 -0.53
N LEU A 230 1.05 23.28 -1.84
CA LEU A 230 2.19 23.03 -2.72
C LEU A 230 3.38 23.96 -2.43
N SER A 231 3.15 25.11 -1.79
CA SER A 231 4.20 26.08 -1.39
C SER A 231 4.68 25.91 0.06
N LEU A 232 4.23 24.90 0.81
CA LEU A 232 4.75 24.61 2.15
C LEU A 232 6.27 24.53 2.13
N ALA A 233 6.94 25.22 3.06
CA ALA A 233 8.38 25.12 3.26
C ALA A 233 8.73 23.83 4.04
N PRO A 234 9.99 23.34 3.96
CA PRO A 234 10.44 22.20 4.76
C PRO A 234 10.17 22.42 6.26
N GLY A 235 9.51 21.46 6.91
CA GLY A 235 9.10 21.56 8.30
C GLY A 235 7.84 22.39 8.54
N GLU A 236 7.11 22.72 7.48
CA GLU A 236 5.76 23.29 7.59
C GLU A 236 4.70 22.25 7.31
N ARG A 237 3.57 22.34 8.02
CA ARG A 237 2.36 21.60 7.78
C ARG A 237 1.17 22.50 7.40
N SER A 238 0.18 21.93 6.79
CA SER A 238 -1.12 22.61 6.63
C SER A 238 -1.95 22.57 7.91
N SER A 239 -2.99 23.40 7.99
CA SER A 239 -4.09 23.16 8.94
C SER A 239 -4.62 21.74 8.82
N VAL A 240 -5.12 21.19 9.92
CA VAL A 240 -5.82 19.90 9.95
C VAL A 240 -7.21 20.04 9.34
N PHE A 241 -7.60 19.06 8.54
CA PHE A 241 -8.91 18.98 7.89
C PHE A 241 -9.50 17.57 8.02
N ALA A 242 -10.82 17.48 7.99
CA ALA A 242 -11.53 16.22 7.93
C ALA A 242 -11.72 15.78 6.48
N VAL A 243 -11.32 14.54 6.20
CA VAL A 243 -11.60 13.87 4.92
C VAL A 243 -12.92 13.12 5.06
N ILE A 244 -13.93 13.55 4.33
CA ILE A 244 -15.24 12.91 4.38
C ILE A 244 -15.23 11.68 3.47
N GLY A 245 -15.18 10.50 4.07
CA GLY A 245 -15.39 9.25 3.35
C GLY A 245 -16.86 9.03 2.99
N ARG A 246 -17.13 8.46 1.81
CA ARG A 246 -18.52 8.19 1.35
C ARG A 246 -19.35 7.29 2.28
N LYS A 247 -18.73 6.56 3.20
CA LYS A 247 -19.40 5.52 4.01
C LYS A 247 -19.12 5.55 5.52
N ARG A 248 -18.18 6.39 6.05
CA ARG A 248 -17.75 6.37 7.47
C ARG A 248 -17.25 7.73 7.95
N ALA A 249 -17.14 7.87 9.28
CA ALA A 249 -16.46 9.00 9.92
C ALA A 249 -15.07 9.18 9.28
N GLY A 250 -14.80 10.40 8.81
CA GLY A 250 -13.57 10.68 8.08
C GLY A 250 -12.37 10.77 9.01
N ALA A 251 -11.20 10.45 8.53
CA ALA A 251 -9.95 10.71 9.24
C ALA A 251 -9.66 12.21 9.30
N TYR A 252 -8.98 12.66 10.34
CA TYR A 252 -8.30 13.95 10.34
C TYR A 252 -7.02 13.84 9.53
N SER A 253 -6.73 14.85 8.71
CA SER A 253 -5.63 14.81 7.78
C SER A 253 -4.94 16.17 7.68
N TRP A 254 -3.64 16.17 7.39
CA TRP A 254 -2.87 17.37 7.09
C TRP A 254 -1.71 17.03 6.15
N TYR A 255 -1.18 18.04 5.46
CA TYR A 255 0.01 17.91 4.64
C TYR A 255 1.25 18.34 5.44
N LEU A 256 2.38 17.70 5.17
CA LEU A 256 3.69 18.03 5.75
C LEU A 256 4.74 18.01 4.65
N ARG A 257 5.60 19.04 4.61
CA ARG A 257 6.75 19.10 3.71
C ARG A 257 8.00 18.58 4.43
N LEU A 258 8.50 17.43 3.99
CA LEU A 258 9.70 16.81 4.55
C LEU A 258 10.99 17.47 4.04
N HIS A 259 11.07 17.78 2.74
CA HIS A 259 12.25 18.29 2.06
C HIS A 259 11.92 19.47 1.15
N SER A 260 12.92 20.33 0.87
CA SER A 260 12.77 21.47 -0.02
C SER A 260 12.50 21.01 -1.46
N ASN A 261 11.52 21.62 -2.09
CA ASN A 261 11.19 21.40 -3.49
C ASN A 261 11.79 22.45 -4.45
N VAL A 262 12.70 23.29 -3.98
CA VAL A 262 13.37 24.29 -4.84
C VAL A 262 14.09 23.57 -5.98
N GLY A 263 13.75 23.91 -7.21
CA GLY A 263 14.29 23.24 -8.42
C GLY A 263 13.79 21.80 -8.63
N ARG A 264 12.73 21.38 -7.93
CA ARG A 264 12.12 20.05 -8.02
C ARG A 264 10.64 20.17 -8.34
N ASP A 265 9.99 19.02 -8.54
CA ASP A 265 8.54 18.94 -8.69
C ASP A 265 7.81 19.53 -7.46
N VAL A 266 6.63 20.11 -7.68
CA VAL A 266 5.83 20.74 -6.61
C VAL A 266 5.41 19.76 -5.52
N TYR A 267 5.33 18.47 -5.81
CA TYR A 267 5.02 17.40 -4.84
C TYR A 267 6.27 16.81 -4.16
N PHE A 268 7.48 17.22 -4.57
CA PHE A 268 8.71 16.72 -3.99
C PHE A 268 8.74 16.93 -2.48
N GLY A 269 8.98 15.87 -1.70
CA GLY A 269 9.03 15.91 -0.24
C GLY A 269 7.70 16.19 0.46
N LEU A 270 6.57 16.22 -0.24
CA LEU A 270 5.24 16.41 0.33
C LEU A 270 4.61 15.06 0.67
N ILE A 271 4.13 14.92 1.89
CA ILE A 271 3.31 13.79 2.34
C ILE A 271 1.99 14.29 2.91
N ARG A 272 0.98 13.41 2.95
CA ARG A 272 -0.28 13.66 3.65
C ARG A 272 -0.42 12.63 4.78
N ILE A 273 -0.73 13.10 5.96
CA ILE A 273 -0.91 12.28 7.16
C ILE A 273 -2.42 12.11 7.40
N GLU A 274 -2.81 10.95 7.89
CA GLU A 274 -4.13 10.66 8.43
C GLU A 274 -4.01 10.13 9.85
N ALA A 275 -4.93 10.57 10.72
CA ALA A 275 -5.05 10.09 12.10
C ALA A 275 -6.54 10.01 12.50
N ALA A 276 -6.82 9.41 13.65
CA ALA A 276 -8.18 9.32 14.19
C ALA A 276 -8.82 10.71 14.33
N PRO A 277 -10.13 10.87 14.05
CA PRO A 277 -10.84 12.14 14.17
C PRO A 277 -11.14 12.47 15.63
N SER A 278 -10.14 12.97 16.37
CA SER A 278 -10.24 13.28 17.78
C SER A 278 -9.64 14.65 18.12
N ARG A 279 -10.00 15.18 19.28
CA ARG A 279 -9.38 16.42 19.82
C ARG A 279 -7.89 16.21 20.09
N GLU A 280 -7.53 15.05 20.59
CA GLU A 280 -6.14 14.68 20.86
C GLU A 280 -5.29 14.71 19.59
N THR A 281 -5.81 14.25 18.45
CA THR A 281 -5.15 14.35 17.15
C THR A 281 -4.82 15.82 16.81
N LEU A 282 -5.74 16.75 17.05
CA LEU A 282 -5.48 18.18 16.80
C LEU A 282 -4.35 18.72 17.69
N GLU A 283 -4.36 18.36 18.97
CA GLU A 283 -3.35 18.77 19.93
C GLU A 283 -1.97 18.16 19.62
N MET A 284 -1.94 16.97 19.01
CA MET A 284 -0.71 16.24 18.66
C MET A 284 -0.21 16.48 17.24
N ALA A 285 -0.92 17.18 16.36
CA ALA A 285 -0.56 17.32 14.95
C ALA A 285 0.89 17.85 14.75
N ASP A 286 1.32 18.83 15.54
CA ASP A 286 2.69 19.37 15.50
C ASP A 286 3.69 18.32 16.00
N GLN A 287 3.39 17.60 17.07
CA GLN A 287 4.27 16.59 17.64
C GLN A 287 4.47 15.43 16.65
N LEU A 288 3.39 14.91 16.08
CA LEU A 288 3.43 13.85 15.07
C LEU A 288 4.22 14.29 13.83
N SER A 289 4.04 15.55 13.41
CA SER A 289 4.82 16.12 12.31
C SER A 289 6.32 16.23 12.63
N ARG A 290 6.70 16.63 13.84
CA ARG A 290 8.11 16.64 14.29
C ARG A 290 8.73 15.24 14.32
N TRP A 291 7.97 14.23 14.74
CA TRP A 291 8.41 12.84 14.71
C TRP A 291 8.65 12.35 13.28
N LEU A 292 7.74 12.67 12.35
CA LEU A 292 7.93 12.32 10.94
C LEU A 292 9.14 13.03 10.31
N LEU A 293 9.43 14.26 10.71
CA LEU A 293 10.65 14.95 10.29
C LEU A 293 11.91 14.25 10.83
N ALA A 294 11.87 13.64 12.00
CA ALA A 294 12.97 12.83 12.52
C ALA A 294 13.15 11.53 11.74
N GLU A 295 12.05 10.89 11.34
CA GLU A 295 12.07 9.62 10.60
C GLU A 295 12.52 9.74 9.13
N ARG A 296 12.59 10.95 8.57
CA ARG A 296 13.13 11.16 7.22
C ARG A 296 14.64 10.93 7.11
N SER A 297 15.34 10.76 8.23
CA SER A 297 16.79 10.56 8.33
C SER A 297 17.10 9.27 9.09
N PRO A 298 18.20 8.57 8.77
CA PRO A 298 19.17 8.85 7.72
C PRO A 298 18.62 8.58 6.33
N LEU A 299 19.06 9.34 5.35
CA LEU A 299 18.71 9.14 3.94
C LEU A 299 19.38 7.87 3.43
N SER A 300 18.60 6.92 2.96
CA SER A 300 19.10 5.75 2.25
C SER A 300 19.14 6.06 0.75
N LEU A 301 20.32 6.15 0.18
CA LEU A 301 20.51 6.32 -1.24
C LEU A 301 21.08 5.03 -1.85
N PRO A 302 20.80 4.75 -3.12
CA PRO A 302 19.95 5.47 -4.06
C PRO A 302 18.51 4.92 -4.08
N ASP A 303 17.55 5.76 -3.86
CA ASP A 303 16.13 5.48 -4.12
C ASP A 303 15.52 6.71 -4.77
N SER A 304 14.81 6.55 -5.89
CA SER A 304 14.18 7.66 -6.61
C SER A 304 13.12 8.42 -5.79
N ARG A 305 12.62 7.81 -4.74
CA ARG A 305 11.60 8.35 -3.82
C ARG A 305 12.16 8.83 -2.49
N TRP A 306 13.49 9.02 -2.37
CA TRP A 306 14.16 9.36 -1.12
C TRP A 306 13.57 10.61 -0.42
N ASP A 307 13.03 11.53 -1.18
CA ASP A 307 12.39 12.77 -0.71
C ASP A 307 11.13 12.55 0.13
N ARG A 308 10.50 11.37 -0.02
CA ARG A 308 9.27 10.95 0.65
C ARG A 308 9.46 9.74 1.56
N LEU A 309 10.68 9.27 1.72
CA LEU A 309 10.94 8.08 2.52
C LEU A 309 10.76 8.35 4.01
N ILE A 310 10.05 7.44 4.64
CA ILE A 310 10.06 7.21 6.07
C ILE A 310 10.87 5.93 6.29
N TYR A 311 12.02 6.09 6.89
CA TYR A 311 13.05 5.04 6.91
C TYR A 311 12.59 3.68 7.46
N PRO A 312 11.84 3.59 8.59
CA PRO A 312 11.34 2.31 9.08
C PRO A 312 10.27 1.67 8.20
N ILE A 313 9.52 2.44 7.42
CA ILE A 313 8.61 1.89 6.40
C ILE A 313 9.40 1.20 5.29
N ARG A 314 10.50 1.81 4.84
CA ARG A 314 11.39 1.16 3.88
C ARG A 314 12.00 -0.14 4.44
N ASP A 315 12.30 -0.21 5.74
CA ASP A 315 12.76 -1.45 6.37
C ASP A 315 11.71 -2.57 6.26
N CYS A 316 10.42 -2.26 6.40
CA CYS A 316 9.33 -3.19 6.13
C CYS A 316 9.37 -3.71 4.69
N GLU A 317 9.46 -2.81 3.72
CA GLU A 317 9.53 -3.15 2.30
C GLU A 317 10.75 -4.04 2.00
N GLN A 318 11.93 -3.68 2.52
CA GLN A 318 13.16 -4.47 2.33
C GLN A 318 13.05 -5.86 2.94
N TYR A 319 12.50 -5.98 4.14
CA TYR A 319 12.23 -7.26 4.78
C TYR A 319 11.33 -8.14 3.90
N LEU A 320 10.19 -7.60 3.46
CA LEU A 320 9.23 -8.33 2.63
C LEU A 320 9.86 -8.76 1.28
N ARG A 321 10.64 -7.88 0.65
CA ARG A 321 11.37 -8.20 -0.60
C ARG A 321 12.38 -9.34 -0.40
N SER A 322 12.98 -9.44 0.79
CA SER A 322 13.94 -10.51 1.09
C SER A 322 13.31 -11.90 1.22
N ILE A 323 12.04 -11.99 1.58
CA ILE A 323 11.31 -13.25 1.75
C ILE A 323 10.37 -13.57 0.57
N ALA A 324 10.08 -12.60 -0.30
CA ALA A 324 9.21 -12.79 -1.45
C ALA A 324 9.86 -13.66 -2.54
N PRO A 325 9.06 -14.38 -3.35
CA PRO A 325 9.59 -15.10 -4.50
C PRO A 325 10.22 -14.09 -5.49
N THR A 326 11.45 -14.42 -5.92
CA THR A 326 12.15 -13.60 -6.93
C THR A 326 11.58 -13.86 -8.32
N ARG A 327 11.76 -12.91 -9.26
CA ARG A 327 11.35 -13.09 -10.66
C ARG A 327 11.97 -14.37 -11.27
N ILE A 328 13.25 -14.63 -10.99
CA ILE A 328 13.94 -15.84 -11.48
C ILE A 328 13.28 -17.12 -10.95
N MET A 329 12.85 -17.12 -9.67
CA MET A 329 12.13 -18.28 -9.12
C MET A 329 10.77 -18.49 -9.78
N LEU A 330 10.03 -17.39 -10.09
CA LEU A 330 8.76 -17.46 -10.79
C LEU A 330 8.94 -17.96 -12.23
N GLU A 331 9.89 -17.40 -12.97
CA GLU A 331 10.21 -17.82 -14.33
C GLU A 331 10.68 -19.29 -14.38
N ALA A 332 11.56 -19.72 -13.45
CA ALA A 332 12.04 -21.10 -13.38
C ALA A 332 10.93 -22.11 -13.04
N ALA A 333 9.93 -21.74 -12.24
CA ALA A 333 8.82 -22.61 -11.92
C ALA A 333 7.98 -22.98 -13.16
N PHE A 334 7.92 -22.09 -14.16
CA PHE A 334 7.12 -22.26 -15.38
C PHE A 334 7.95 -22.53 -16.64
N SER A 335 9.29 -22.49 -16.59
CA SER A 335 10.15 -22.64 -17.77
C SER A 335 10.17 -24.06 -18.37
N GLN A 336 9.62 -25.05 -17.67
CA GLN A 336 9.56 -26.46 -18.10
C GLN A 336 8.15 -26.90 -18.52
N LEU A 337 7.25 -25.96 -18.72
CA LEU A 337 5.90 -26.16 -19.27
C LEU A 337 5.90 -25.87 -20.79
#